data_722fe2f7ebcc9869f45cfbf3d45c5943
#
_entry.id   722fe2f7ebcc9869f45cfbf3d45c5943
#
_cell.length_a   1.000
_cell.length_b   1.000
_cell.length_c   1.000
_cell.angle_alpha   90.00
_cell.angle_beta   90.00
_cell.angle_gamma   90.00
#
_symmetry.space_group_name_H-M   'P 1'
#
loop_
_entity.id
_entity.type
_entity.pdbx_description
1 polymer ?
#
loop_
_entity_poly.entity_id
_entity_poly.type
_entity_poly.pdbx_seq_one_letter_code
_entity_poly.pdbx_strand_id
1 'polypeptide(L)'
;MSNDEVQNAALAHDLMTSPKSRAHFLKGAAIAAAGLGIAPSIAKAAALDGKTLAGMPETPQTILNIAATAEAAAVTALYNLHVAVNEGRVNTAGIAIPVPTLVHIVRGILRQEQDHYAFLTGAGAKPLVTSFTFPPVILGNAIQALRFLETADEIFAAAYLAANREFAQGGLAKLAQYSYQIGATEETHRSLARAAQGKLPNNRSYVRNLFPNRVGGAVRVFTQLGVLKPGLNYPGAMKVDAILRNSVDHDVSAGVSLRHP
;
A
#
# COMPACT_ATOMS: atom_id res chain seq x y z
N MET A 1 6.81 27.88 -2.54
CA MET A 1 6.10 26.89 -1.71
C MET A 1 4.74 27.45 -1.39
N SER A 2 3.68 26.74 -1.71
CA SER A 2 2.31 27.12 -1.31
C SER A 2 2.14 26.92 0.20
N ASN A 3 1.17 27.63 0.81
CA ASN A 3 0.83 27.44 2.24
C ASN A 3 0.55 25.97 2.58
N ASP A 4 0.00 25.20 1.64
CA ASP A 4 -0.28 23.78 1.81
C ASP A 4 1.01 22.93 1.85
N GLU A 5 2.05 23.32 1.12
CA GLU A 5 3.35 22.62 1.17
C GLU A 5 4.08 22.88 2.49
N VAL A 6 3.98 24.08 3.03
CA VAL A 6 4.55 24.44 4.33
C VAL A 6 3.80 23.73 5.46
N GLN A 7 2.46 23.68 5.41
CA GLN A 7 1.63 22.99 6.39
C GLN A 7 1.86 21.45 6.34
N ASN A 8 1.98 20.86 5.16
CA ASN A 8 2.26 19.43 5.03
C ASN A 8 3.67 19.07 5.48
N ALA A 9 4.67 19.95 5.27
CA ALA A 9 6.03 19.75 5.78
C ALA A 9 6.10 19.87 7.31
N ALA A 10 5.39 20.86 7.89
CA ALA A 10 5.29 21.03 9.34
C ALA A 10 4.54 19.86 9.99
N LEU A 11 3.44 19.40 9.40
CA LEU A 11 2.68 18.23 9.86
C LEU A 11 3.55 16.95 9.81
N ALA A 12 4.33 16.77 8.74
CA ALA A 12 5.24 15.64 8.61
C ALA A 12 6.37 15.69 9.64
N HIS A 13 6.93 16.86 9.91
CA HIS A 13 7.95 17.05 10.94
C HIS A 13 7.38 16.75 12.34
N ASP A 14 6.20 17.24 12.63
CA ASP A 14 5.54 17.07 13.92
C ASP A 14 5.13 15.60 14.16
N LEU A 15 4.68 14.88 13.12
CA LEU A 15 4.45 13.43 13.13
C LEU A 15 5.71 12.63 13.44
N MET A 16 6.88 13.14 13.06
CA MET A 16 8.16 12.46 13.27
C MET A 16 8.74 12.66 14.67
N THR A 17 8.46 13.79 15.31
CA THR A 17 9.16 14.22 16.52
C THR A 17 8.32 14.08 17.80
N SER A 18 6.99 14.00 17.71
CA SER A 18 6.11 14.00 18.88
C SER A 18 5.24 12.75 19.00
N PRO A 19 5.24 12.05 20.17
CA PRO A 19 4.31 10.96 20.44
C PRO A 19 2.83 11.39 20.38
N LYS A 20 2.53 12.66 20.70
CA LYS A 20 1.18 13.22 20.63
C LYS A 20 0.71 13.40 19.20
N SER A 21 1.59 13.77 18.28
CA SER A 21 1.27 13.94 16.86
C SER A 21 1.00 12.61 16.15
N ARG A 22 1.68 11.53 16.58
CA ARG A 22 1.35 10.17 16.12
C ARG A 22 -0.09 9.78 16.49
N ALA A 23 -0.52 10.10 17.71
CA ALA A 23 -1.90 9.88 18.15
C ALA A 23 -2.90 10.75 17.40
N HIS A 24 -2.54 12.00 17.04
CA HIS A 24 -3.38 12.90 16.23
C HIS A 24 -3.46 12.48 14.76
N PHE A 25 -2.37 12.02 14.15
CA PHE A 25 -2.39 11.45 12.79
C PHE A 25 -3.32 10.23 12.73
N LEU A 26 -3.20 9.34 13.70
CA LEU A 26 -4.05 8.16 13.81
C LEU A 26 -5.52 8.56 14.06
N LYS A 27 -5.78 9.62 14.83
CA LYS A 27 -7.12 10.21 14.98
C LYS A 27 -7.60 10.92 13.72
N GLY A 28 -6.74 11.64 13.02
CA GLY A 28 -7.04 12.30 11.74
C GLY A 28 -7.38 11.31 10.63
N ALA A 29 -6.67 10.20 10.53
CA ALA A 29 -6.99 9.09 9.63
C ALA A 29 -8.34 8.44 10.01
N ALA A 30 -8.65 8.30 11.31
CA ALA A 30 -9.93 7.81 11.79
C ALA A 30 -11.08 8.82 11.53
N ILE A 31 -10.83 10.13 11.62
CA ILE A 31 -11.80 11.19 11.30
C ILE A 31 -12.07 11.29 9.80
N ALA A 32 -11.05 11.10 8.96
CA ALA A 32 -11.24 11.00 7.51
C ALA A 32 -12.09 9.78 7.13
N ALA A 33 -11.92 8.65 7.83
CA ALA A 33 -12.76 7.46 7.67
C ALA A 33 -14.19 7.69 8.24
N ALA A 34 -14.34 8.43 9.35
CA ALA A 34 -15.63 8.74 9.96
C ALA A 34 -16.43 9.78 9.15
N GLY A 35 -15.76 10.75 8.50
CA GLY A 35 -16.39 11.72 7.58
C GLY A 35 -16.95 11.08 6.32
N LEU A 36 -16.67 9.82 6.05
CA LEU A 36 -17.17 9.01 4.93
C LEU A 36 -18.35 8.09 5.31
N GLY A 37 -18.96 8.25 6.50
CA GLY A 37 -20.23 7.58 6.87
C GLY A 37 -20.13 6.07 7.13
N ILE A 38 -18.97 5.56 7.53
CA ILE A 38 -18.78 4.13 7.81
C ILE A 38 -19.02 3.86 9.29
N ALA A 39 -20.22 3.43 9.66
CA ALA A 39 -20.56 2.96 11.00
C ALA A 39 -19.98 1.55 11.28
N PRO A 40 -19.59 1.21 12.52
CA PRO A 40 -18.81 0.02 12.82
C PRO A 40 -19.65 -1.23 13.01
N SER A 41 -19.36 -2.29 12.26
CA SER A 41 -19.69 -3.67 12.63
C SER A 41 -18.40 -4.44 12.90
N ILE A 42 -17.92 -4.40 14.13
CA ILE A 42 -16.54 -4.76 14.53
C ILE A 42 -16.42 -6.23 15.03
N ALA A 43 -17.44 -7.05 14.95
CA ALA A 43 -17.47 -8.28 15.73
C ALA A 43 -16.63 -9.48 15.21
N LYS A 44 -16.04 -9.45 13.99
CA LYS A 44 -15.22 -10.56 13.48
C LYS A 44 -13.77 -10.18 13.08
N ALA A 45 -13.46 -8.90 12.97
CA ALA A 45 -12.09 -8.41 12.81
C ALA A 45 -11.32 -8.36 14.15
N ALA A 46 -11.97 -8.66 15.26
CA ALA A 46 -11.37 -8.67 16.59
C ALA A 46 -10.20 -9.67 16.78
N ALA A 47 -10.11 -10.68 15.90
CA ALA A 47 -8.96 -11.60 15.88
C ALA A 47 -7.67 -10.96 15.33
N LEU A 48 -7.77 -9.80 14.68
CA LEU A 48 -6.65 -9.03 14.13
C LEU A 48 -6.47 -7.69 14.85
N ASP A 49 -6.88 -7.61 16.12
CA ASP A 49 -6.61 -6.44 16.96
C ASP A 49 -5.10 -6.18 16.95
N GLY A 50 -4.73 -5.00 16.45
CA GLY A 50 -3.34 -4.57 16.41
C GLY A 50 -2.66 -4.54 17.81
N LYS A 51 -3.44 -4.64 18.91
CA LYS A 51 -2.90 -4.86 20.26
C LYS A 51 -2.44 -6.30 20.47
N THR A 52 -3.16 -7.29 19.94
CA THR A 52 -2.78 -8.70 20.04
C THR A 52 -1.52 -8.97 19.23
N LEU A 53 -1.43 -8.43 18.01
CA LEU A 53 -0.22 -8.53 17.18
C LEU A 53 0.95 -7.68 17.72
N ALA A 54 0.69 -6.53 18.33
CA ALA A 54 1.74 -5.68 18.89
C ALA A 54 2.41 -6.27 20.15
N GLY A 55 1.79 -7.23 20.80
CA GLY A 55 2.31 -7.90 22.00
C GLY A 55 3.08 -9.20 21.75
N MET A 56 2.92 -9.80 20.56
CA MET A 56 3.59 -11.05 20.19
C MET A 56 4.97 -10.78 19.56
N PRO A 57 5.98 -11.63 19.81
CA PRO A 57 7.21 -11.60 19.01
C PRO A 57 6.84 -11.77 17.53
N GLU A 58 7.28 -10.88 16.65
CA GLU A 58 7.06 -11.02 15.21
C GLU A 58 8.00 -12.10 14.70
N THR A 59 7.45 -13.28 14.47
CA THR A 59 8.18 -14.34 13.80
C THR A 59 8.35 -13.99 12.32
N PRO A 60 9.36 -14.53 11.64
CA PRO A 60 9.48 -14.38 10.17
C PRO A 60 8.19 -14.72 9.43
N GLN A 61 7.48 -15.76 9.88
CA GLN A 61 6.19 -16.16 9.30
C GLN A 61 5.11 -15.09 9.52
N THR A 62 5.07 -14.46 10.68
CA THR A 62 4.12 -13.36 10.96
C THR A 62 4.39 -12.17 10.04
N ILE A 63 5.65 -11.78 9.86
CA ILE A 63 6.05 -10.69 8.97
C ILE A 63 5.65 -11.00 7.53
N LEU A 64 5.94 -12.21 7.04
CA LEU A 64 5.56 -12.65 5.70
C LEU A 64 4.03 -12.64 5.49
N ASN A 65 3.26 -13.07 6.50
CA ASN A 65 1.78 -13.05 6.43
C ASN A 65 1.22 -11.63 6.37
N ILE A 66 1.79 -10.70 7.14
CA ILE A 66 1.43 -9.27 7.11
C ILE A 66 1.74 -8.68 5.73
N ALA A 67 2.95 -8.92 5.22
CA ALA A 67 3.35 -8.47 3.89
C ALA A 67 2.40 -9.00 2.80
N ALA A 68 2.14 -10.31 2.75
CA ALA A 68 1.22 -10.89 1.77
C ALA A 68 -0.22 -10.34 1.88
N THR A 69 -0.64 -9.92 3.08
CA THR A 69 -1.94 -9.26 3.27
C THR A 69 -1.94 -7.86 2.65
N ALA A 70 -0.86 -7.11 2.81
CA ALA A 70 -0.68 -5.79 2.23
C ALA A 70 -0.70 -5.86 0.69
N GLU A 71 0.08 -6.77 0.11
CA GLU A 71 0.11 -6.98 -1.35
C GLU A 71 -1.25 -7.42 -1.90
N ALA A 72 -1.96 -8.31 -1.21
CA ALA A 72 -3.32 -8.70 -1.62
C ALA A 72 -4.29 -7.51 -1.60
N ALA A 73 -4.14 -6.58 -0.65
CA ALA A 73 -4.92 -5.35 -0.61
C ALA A 73 -4.57 -4.42 -1.77
N ALA A 74 -3.27 -4.22 -2.05
CA ALA A 74 -2.79 -3.41 -3.17
C ALA A 74 -3.29 -3.94 -4.51
N VAL A 75 -3.11 -5.24 -4.78
CA VAL A 75 -3.65 -5.91 -5.98
C VAL A 75 -5.16 -5.70 -6.11
N THR A 76 -5.90 -5.83 -5.00
CA THR A 76 -7.36 -5.67 -5.03
C THR A 76 -7.76 -4.24 -5.36
N ALA A 77 -7.12 -3.23 -4.77
CA ALA A 77 -7.39 -1.83 -5.04
C ALA A 77 -7.06 -1.46 -6.50
N LEU A 78 -5.86 -1.80 -6.96
CA LEU A 78 -5.36 -1.48 -8.30
C LEU A 78 -6.13 -2.19 -9.42
N TYR A 79 -6.48 -3.47 -9.21
CA TYR A 79 -7.34 -4.21 -10.14
C TYR A 79 -8.69 -3.50 -10.34
N ASN A 80 -9.37 -3.16 -9.25
CA ASN A 80 -10.67 -2.51 -9.32
C ASN A 80 -10.57 -1.08 -9.86
N LEU A 81 -9.51 -0.34 -9.53
CA LEU A 81 -9.23 0.98 -10.10
C LEU A 81 -8.99 0.87 -11.61
N HIS A 82 -8.17 -0.07 -12.05
CA HIS A 82 -7.91 -0.30 -13.48
C HIS A 82 -9.21 -0.58 -14.25
N VAL A 83 -10.05 -1.48 -13.75
CA VAL A 83 -11.35 -1.79 -14.35
C VAL A 83 -12.23 -0.54 -14.38
N ALA A 84 -12.32 0.21 -13.28
CA ALA A 84 -13.16 1.41 -13.18
C ALA A 84 -12.70 2.53 -14.13
N VAL A 85 -11.40 2.73 -14.31
CA VAL A 85 -10.85 3.72 -15.26
C VAL A 85 -11.18 3.32 -16.70
N ASN A 86 -10.98 2.06 -17.08
CA ASN A 86 -11.25 1.58 -18.44
C ASN A 86 -12.75 1.61 -18.79
N GLU A 87 -13.63 1.46 -17.81
CA GLU A 87 -15.08 1.59 -17.99
C GLU A 87 -15.58 3.04 -17.92
N GLY A 88 -14.68 4.02 -17.80
CA GLY A 88 -15.04 5.44 -17.73
C GLY A 88 -15.79 5.85 -16.46
N ARG A 89 -15.76 5.02 -15.40
CA ARG A 89 -16.45 5.28 -14.12
C ARG A 89 -15.66 6.18 -13.16
N VAL A 90 -14.41 6.51 -13.51
CA VAL A 90 -13.53 7.33 -12.68
C VAL A 90 -13.46 8.75 -13.23
N ASN A 91 -13.76 9.73 -12.40
CA ASN A 91 -13.48 11.13 -12.72
C ASN A 91 -11.95 11.35 -12.75
N THR A 92 -11.43 11.66 -13.91
CA THR A 92 -9.99 11.89 -14.16
C THR A 92 -9.61 13.36 -14.21
N ALA A 93 -10.54 14.28 -13.91
CA ALA A 93 -10.25 15.71 -13.87
C ALA A 93 -9.16 16.01 -12.81
N GLY A 94 -8.23 16.88 -13.18
CA GLY A 94 -7.16 17.36 -12.29
C GLY A 94 -5.94 16.46 -12.19
N ILE A 95 -5.87 15.31 -12.89
CA ILE A 95 -4.60 14.57 -13.01
C ILE A 95 -3.64 15.34 -13.93
N ALA A 96 -2.34 15.22 -13.66
CA ALA A 96 -1.30 15.95 -14.41
C ALA A 96 -0.74 15.18 -15.61
N ILE A 97 -1.26 13.99 -15.88
CA ILE A 97 -0.83 13.09 -16.96
C ILE A 97 -2.02 12.69 -17.83
N PRO A 98 -1.83 12.31 -19.10
CA PRO A 98 -2.89 11.76 -19.93
C PRO A 98 -3.52 10.49 -19.33
N VAL A 99 -4.82 10.31 -19.52
CA VAL A 99 -5.55 9.12 -19.02
C VAL A 99 -4.92 7.80 -19.49
N PRO A 100 -4.51 7.64 -20.76
CA PRO A 100 -3.79 6.44 -21.19
C PRO A 100 -2.53 6.18 -20.36
N THR A 101 -1.74 7.22 -20.06
CA THR A 101 -0.55 7.11 -19.20
C THR A 101 -0.92 6.65 -17.79
N LEU A 102 -2.02 7.17 -17.22
CA LEU A 102 -2.51 6.70 -15.91
C LEU A 102 -2.85 5.20 -15.95
N VAL A 103 -3.53 4.74 -17.02
CA VAL A 103 -3.87 3.32 -17.18
C VAL A 103 -2.61 2.47 -17.26
N HIS A 104 -1.57 2.91 -17.98
CA HIS A 104 -0.29 2.21 -18.06
C HIS A 104 0.42 2.14 -16.69
N ILE A 105 0.46 3.25 -15.95
CA ILE A 105 1.05 3.30 -14.61
C ILE A 105 0.32 2.35 -13.66
N VAL A 106 -1.02 2.44 -13.57
CA VAL A 106 -1.82 1.57 -12.69
C VAL A 106 -1.61 0.10 -13.03
N ARG A 107 -1.53 -0.24 -14.32
CA ARG A 107 -1.28 -1.60 -14.78
C ARG A 107 0.12 -2.09 -14.46
N GLY A 108 1.13 -1.24 -14.62
CA GLY A 108 2.51 -1.56 -14.25
C GLY A 108 2.66 -1.85 -12.76
N ILE A 109 2.08 -0.98 -11.92
CA ILE A 109 2.05 -1.17 -10.46
C ILE A 109 1.29 -2.47 -10.11
N LEU A 110 0.10 -2.68 -10.68
CA LEU A 110 -0.67 -3.91 -10.47
C LEU A 110 0.14 -5.19 -10.76
N ARG A 111 0.96 -5.17 -11.82
CA ARG A 111 1.86 -6.29 -12.13
C ARG A 111 2.87 -6.54 -11.03
N GLN A 112 3.53 -5.47 -10.56
CA GLN A 112 4.56 -5.58 -9.54
C GLN A 112 3.97 -6.06 -8.20
N GLU A 113 2.82 -5.54 -7.80
CA GLU A 113 2.12 -6.00 -6.59
C GLU A 113 1.70 -7.48 -6.67
N GLN A 114 1.25 -7.91 -7.86
CA GLN A 114 0.93 -9.32 -8.08
C GLN A 114 2.19 -10.20 -8.00
N ASP A 115 3.33 -9.74 -8.51
CA ASP A 115 4.60 -10.46 -8.43
C ASP A 115 5.11 -10.52 -6.98
N HIS A 116 4.99 -9.42 -6.20
CA HIS A 116 5.29 -9.40 -4.76
C HIS A 116 4.42 -10.41 -4.00
N TYR A 117 3.09 -10.37 -4.23
CA TYR A 117 2.17 -11.31 -3.60
C TYR A 117 2.50 -12.78 -3.94
N ALA A 118 2.77 -13.07 -5.21
CA ALA A 118 3.13 -14.42 -5.66
C ALA A 118 4.46 -14.88 -5.04
N PHE A 119 5.44 -14.00 -4.94
CA PHE A 119 6.71 -14.29 -4.28
C PHE A 119 6.51 -14.62 -2.80
N LEU A 120 5.79 -13.78 -2.06
CA LEU A 120 5.56 -13.97 -0.62
C LEU A 120 4.78 -15.25 -0.33
N THR A 121 3.74 -15.52 -1.11
CA THR A 121 2.95 -16.76 -0.95
C THR A 121 3.75 -17.99 -1.38
N GLY A 122 4.59 -17.88 -2.40
CA GLY A 122 5.56 -18.90 -2.78
C GLY A 122 6.60 -19.18 -1.69
N ALA A 123 6.95 -18.17 -0.88
CA ALA A 123 7.79 -18.30 0.30
C ALA A 123 7.06 -18.85 1.53
N GLY A 124 5.77 -19.22 1.40
CA GLY A 124 4.97 -19.81 2.46
C GLY A 124 4.12 -18.83 3.25
N ALA A 125 4.04 -17.55 2.82
CA ALA A 125 3.16 -16.59 3.46
C ALA A 125 1.68 -16.97 3.27
N LYS A 126 0.89 -16.72 4.32
CA LYS A 126 -0.57 -16.89 4.31
C LYS A 126 -1.19 -15.55 4.67
N PRO A 127 -1.87 -14.86 3.72
CA PRO A 127 -2.53 -13.61 4.02
C PRO A 127 -3.52 -13.75 5.19
N LEU A 128 -3.53 -12.76 6.08
CA LEU A 128 -4.44 -12.74 7.23
C LEU A 128 -5.90 -12.61 6.78
N VAL A 129 -6.12 -11.83 5.73
CA VAL A 129 -7.41 -11.65 5.05
C VAL A 129 -7.20 -11.55 3.54
N THR A 130 -8.24 -11.86 2.76
CA THR A 130 -8.25 -11.77 1.29
C THR A 130 -9.44 -10.97 0.76
N SER A 131 -10.09 -10.22 1.64
CA SER A 131 -11.19 -9.33 1.30
C SER A 131 -10.99 -8.00 2.00
N PHE A 132 -11.19 -6.88 1.28
CA PHE A 132 -10.76 -5.55 1.70
C PHE A 132 -11.83 -4.50 1.43
N THR A 133 -11.94 -3.52 2.32
CA THR A 133 -12.81 -2.35 2.14
C THR A 133 -11.96 -1.12 1.83
N PHE A 134 -12.32 -0.42 0.76
CA PHE A 134 -11.67 0.84 0.38
C PHE A 134 -12.68 1.98 0.41
N PRO A 135 -12.25 3.23 0.68
CA PRO A 135 -13.13 4.38 0.54
C PRO A 135 -13.71 4.45 -0.88
N PRO A 136 -15.03 4.54 -1.06
CA PRO A 136 -15.65 4.53 -2.40
C PRO A 136 -15.07 5.59 -3.33
N VAL A 137 -14.62 6.71 -2.80
CA VAL A 137 -14.04 7.83 -3.57
C VAL A 137 -12.79 7.42 -4.34
N ILE A 138 -12.00 6.44 -3.89
CA ILE A 138 -10.79 6.01 -4.62
C ILE A 138 -11.11 5.23 -5.90
N LEU A 139 -12.31 4.67 -6.01
CA LEU A 139 -12.77 3.98 -7.22
C LEU A 139 -13.62 4.89 -8.12
N GLY A 140 -13.86 6.14 -7.72
CA GLY A 140 -14.66 7.11 -8.46
C GLY A 140 -13.90 8.40 -8.83
N ASN A 141 -12.71 8.63 -8.28
CA ASN A 141 -11.92 9.84 -8.52
C ASN A 141 -10.42 9.53 -8.56
N ALA A 142 -9.77 9.81 -9.69
CA ALA A 142 -8.37 9.48 -9.92
C ALA A 142 -7.41 10.22 -8.96
N ILE A 143 -7.67 11.51 -8.67
CA ILE A 143 -6.83 12.26 -7.72
C ILE A 143 -6.90 11.65 -6.32
N GLN A 144 -8.07 11.22 -5.89
CA GLN A 144 -8.22 10.57 -4.57
C GLN A 144 -7.57 9.18 -4.56
N ALA A 145 -7.68 8.43 -5.66
CA ALA A 145 -6.98 7.16 -5.83
C ALA A 145 -5.46 7.34 -5.73
N LEU A 146 -4.90 8.32 -6.45
CA LEU A 146 -3.47 8.63 -6.43
C LEU A 146 -2.98 9.11 -5.06
N ARG A 147 -3.78 9.89 -4.33
CA ARG A 147 -3.47 10.28 -2.95
C ARG A 147 -3.47 9.09 -2.00
N PHE A 148 -4.44 8.21 -2.17
CA PHE A 148 -4.50 6.98 -1.38
C PHE A 148 -3.30 6.09 -1.66
N LEU A 149 -2.94 5.88 -2.94
CA LEU A 149 -1.76 5.12 -3.36
C LEU A 149 -0.47 5.73 -2.77
N GLU A 150 -0.25 7.05 -2.93
CA GLU A 150 0.90 7.75 -2.33
C GLU A 150 1.04 7.48 -0.83
N THR A 151 -0.09 7.42 -0.10
CA THR A 151 -0.09 7.18 1.35
C THR A 151 0.12 5.70 1.68
N ALA A 152 -0.52 4.81 0.93
CA ALA A 152 -0.39 3.37 1.11
C ALA A 152 1.04 2.91 0.87
N ASP A 153 1.66 3.36 -0.22
CA ASP A 153 3.03 3.01 -0.58
C ASP A 153 4.04 3.55 0.43
N GLU A 154 3.79 4.74 1.03
CA GLU A 154 4.63 5.23 2.13
C GLU A 154 4.56 4.31 3.36
N ILE A 155 3.38 3.80 3.68
CA ILE A 155 3.19 2.84 4.77
C ILE A 155 3.85 1.51 4.43
N PHE A 156 3.70 1.02 3.19
CA PHE A 156 4.32 -0.22 2.73
C PHE A 156 5.84 -0.14 2.75
N ALA A 157 6.44 0.89 2.16
CA ALA A 157 7.88 1.12 2.18
C ALA A 157 8.43 1.15 3.62
N ALA A 158 7.73 1.82 4.54
CA ALA A 158 8.11 1.85 5.94
C ALA A 158 7.97 0.49 6.64
N ALA A 159 6.95 -0.30 6.27
CA ALA A 159 6.76 -1.65 6.79
C ALA A 159 7.86 -2.60 6.30
N TYR A 160 8.24 -2.51 5.01
CA TYR A 160 9.36 -3.27 4.46
C TYR A 160 10.72 -2.86 5.02
N LEU A 161 10.91 -1.58 5.36
CA LEU A 161 12.09 -1.12 6.10
C LEU A 161 12.16 -1.77 7.49
N ALA A 162 11.03 -1.86 8.20
CA ALA A 162 10.95 -2.55 9.49
C ALA A 162 11.24 -4.06 9.33
N ALA A 163 10.61 -4.72 8.33
CA ALA A 163 10.83 -6.12 8.01
C ALA A 163 12.31 -6.41 7.69
N ASN A 164 12.94 -5.54 6.87
CA ASN A 164 14.37 -5.65 6.53
C ASN A 164 15.23 -5.71 7.80
N ARG A 165 15.00 -4.78 8.73
CA ARG A 165 15.73 -4.75 10.00
C ARG A 165 15.47 -6.00 10.84
N GLU A 166 14.22 -6.44 10.99
CA GLU A 166 13.87 -7.59 11.81
C GLU A 166 14.45 -8.88 11.24
N PHE A 167 14.39 -9.06 9.92
CA PHE A 167 15.03 -10.20 9.25
C PHE A 167 16.55 -10.18 9.38
N ALA A 168 17.19 -9.00 9.25
CA ALA A 168 18.63 -8.86 9.43
C ALA A 168 19.06 -9.19 10.87
N GLN A 169 18.32 -8.69 11.87
CA GLN A 169 18.56 -9.00 13.29
C GLN A 169 18.35 -10.49 13.60
N GLY A 170 17.42 -11.15 12.90
CA GLY A 170 17.19 -12.59 12.99
C GLY A 170 18.18 -13.46 12.20
N GLY A 171 19.20 -12.86 11.56
CA GLY A 171 20.16 -13.61 10.72
C GLY A 171 19.59 -14.09 9.39
N LEU A 172 18.44 -13.59 8.95
CA LEU A 172 17.73 -13.99 7.74
C LEU A 172 18.08 -13.05 6.57
N ALA A 173 19.34 -12.98 6.22
CA ALA A 173 19.90 -12.03 5.26
C ALA A 173 19.15 -12.02 3.91
N LYS A 174 18.71 -13.20 3.43
CA LYS A 174 17.99 -13.32 2.16
C LYS A 174 16.59 -12.67 2.23
N LEU A 175 15.86 -12.87 3.32
CA LEU A 175 14.57 -12.19 3.53
C LEU A 175 14.75 -10.69 3.72
N ALA A 176 15.81 -10.25 4.39
CA ALA A 176 16.16 -8.84 4.50
C ALA A 176 16.42 -8.23 3.10
N GLN A 177 17.17 -8.92 2.24
CA GLN A 177 17.41 -8.49 0.86
C GLN A 177 16.09 -8.32 0.08
N TYR A 178 15.18 -9.29 0.15
CA TYR A 178 13.90 -9.22 -0.53
C TYR A 178 13.01 -8.08 0.01
N SER A 179 12.99 -7.89 1.33
CA SER A 179 12.27 -6.76 1.93
C SER A 179 12.77 -5.42 1.42
N TYR A 180 14.09 -5.27 1.21
CA TYR A 180 14.65 -4.07 0.61
C TYR A 180 14.20 -3.88 -0.85
N GLN A 181 14.22 -4.97 -1.65
CA GLN A 181 13.81 -4.90 -3.06
C GLN A 181 12.35 -4.48 -3.21
N ILE A 182 11.45 -5.10 -2.45
CA ILE A 182 10.02 -4.74 -2.47
C ILE A 182 9.83 -3.31 -1.96
N GLY A 183 10.41 -2.95 -0.82
CA GLY A 183 10.29 -1.60 -0.27
C GLY A 183 10.80 -0.49 -1.20
N ALA A 184 11.83 -0.76 -2.01
CA ALA A 184 12.31 0.17 -3.03
C ALA A 184 11.31 0.32 -4.18
N THR A 185 10.58 -0.74 -4.53
CA THR A 185 9.50 -0.72 -5.52
C THR A 185 8.34 0.14 -5.04
N GLU A 186 7.95 0.03 -3.76
CA GLU A 186 6.90 0.86 -3.15
C GLU A 186 7.21 2.38 -3.24
N GLU A 187 8.47 2.78 -3.02
CA GLU A 187 8.87 4.17 -3.19
C GLU A 187 8.81 4.61 -4.66
N THR A 188 8.99 3.71 -5.61
CA THR A 188 8.78 3.99 -7.04
C THR A 188 7.30 4.19 -7.34
N HIS A 189 6.40 3.34 -6.83
CA HIS A 189 4.95 3.49 -6.96
C HIS A 189 4.50 4.84 -6.38
N ARG A 190 4.95 5.16 -5.18
CA ARG A 190 4.70 6.45 -4.53
C ARG A 190 5.16 7.63 -5.38
N SER A 191 6.35 7.57 -5.98
CA SER A 191 6.88 8.61 -6.85
C SER A 191 6.03 8.79 -8.12
N LEU A 192 5.56 7.71 -8.73
CA LEU A 192 4.66 7.72 -9.88
C LEU A 192 3.29 8.31 -9.51
N ALA A 193 2.73 7.93 -8.36
CA ALA A 193 1.48 8.49 -7.86
C ALA A 193 1.59 10.01 -7.63
N ARG A 194 2.73 10.48 -7.13
CA ARG A 194 3.02 11.91 -6.95
C ARG A 194 3.12 12.64 -8.29
N ALA A 195 3.87 12.09 -9.25
CA ALA A 195 4.01 12.66 -10.59
C ALA A 195 2.65 12.80 -11.28
N ALA A 196 1.80 11.77 -11.19
CA ALA A 196 0.46 11.79 -11.75
C ALA A 196 -0.47 12.84 -11.12
N GLN A 197 -0.19 13.27 -9.89
CA GLN A 197 -0.87 14.37 -9.20
C GLN A 197 -0.28 15.76 -9.54
N GLY A 198 0.76 15.87 -10.38
CA GLY A 198 1.47 17.12 -10.65
C GLY A 198 2.42 17.56 -9.53
N LYS A 199 2.72 16.69 -8.57
CA LYS A 199 3.73 16.94 -7.53
C LYS A 199 5.12 16.58 -8.02
N LEU A 200 6.16 17.20 -7.43
CA LEU A 200 7.54 16.75 -7.63
C LEU A 200 7.68 15.30 -7.11
N PRO A 201 8.02 14.34 -7.97
CA PRO A 201 8.02 12.93 -7.57
C PRO A 201 9.09 12.62 -6.53
N ASN A 202 10.25 13.23 -6.63
CA ASN A 202 11.46 12.88 -5.88
C ASN A 202 11.72 13.73 -4.62
N ASN A 203 10.88 14.72 -4.29
CA ASN A 203 11.12 15.57 -3.12
C ASN A 203 10.87 14.88 -1.78
N ARG A 204 10.33 13.66 -1.79
CA ARG A 204 10.06 12.83 -0.62
C ARG A 204 10.39 11.36 -0.89
N SER A 205 11.48 11.09 -1.61
CA SER A 205 11.86 9.76 -2.05
C SER A 205 12.66 8.95 -1.02
N TYR A 206 12.73 9.38 0.23
CA TYR A 206 13.36 8.61 1.30
C TYR A 206 12.31 7.83 2.11
N VAL A 207 12.65 6.61 2.47
CA VAL A 207 11.80 5.76 3.30
C VAL A 207 11.79 6.26 4.74
N ARG A 208 10.62 6.61 5.24
CA ARG A 208 10.46 7.04 6.63
C ARG A 208 10.38 5.85 7.56
N ASN A 209 11.06 5.91 8.71
CA ASN A 209 10.95 4.90 9.75
C ASN A 209 9.66 5.08 10.58
N LEU A 210 8.50 4.79 9.97
CA LEU A 210 7.20 4.89 10.63
C LEU A 210 6.99 3.80 11.68
N PHE A 211 7.66 2.66 11.51
CA PHE A 211 7.52 1.47 12.36
C PHE A 211 8.88 1.10 12.99
N PRO A 212 9.39 1.89 13.94
CA PRO A 212 10.74 1.71 14.48
C PRO A 212 10.93 0.40 15.24
N ASN A 213 9.84 -0.22 15.65
CA ASN A 213 9.92 -1.41 16.49
C ASN A 213 9.47 -2.69 15.78
N ARG A 214 8.38 -2.63 14.97
CA ARG A 214 7.74 -3.84 14.42
C ARG A 214 6.90 -3.55 13.18
N VAL A 215 6.87 -4.51 12.24
CA VAL A 215 6.01 -4.51 11.05
C VAL A 215 4.52 -4.46 11.42
N GLY A 216 4.09 -5.11 12.49
CA GLY A 216 2.69 -5.10 12.97
C GLY A 216 2.11 -3.71 13.25
N GLY A 217 2.97 -2.68 13.33
CA GLY A 217 2.53 -1.29 13.33
C GLY A 217 1.72 -0.92 12.08
N ALA A 218 2.06 -1.47 10.92
CA ALA A 218 1.34 -1.27 9.66
C ALA A 218 -0.06 -1.87 9.71
N VAL A 219 -0.21 -3.08 10.26
CA VAL A 219 -1.53 -3.73 10.43
C VAL A 219 -2.48 -2.84 11.23
N ARG A 220 -1.97 -2.20 12.29
CA ARG A 220 -2.76 -1.26 13.09
C ARG A 220 -3.26 -0.08 12.26
N VAL A 221 -2.42 0.48 11.41
CA VAL A 221 -2.81 1.59 10.52
C VAL A 221 -3.88 1.13 9.54
N PHE A 222 -3.70 0.00 8.86
CA PHE A 222 -4.72 -0.52 7.91
C PHE A 222 -6.02 -0.92 8.60
N THR A 223 -5.96 -1.44 9.83
CA THR A 223 -7.15 -1.70 10.65
C THR A 223 -7.91 -0.40 10.94
N GLN A 224 -7.21 0.66 11.34
CA GLN A 224 -7.80 1.96 11.63
C GLN A 224 -8.38 2.64 10.39
N LEU A 225 -7.73 2.49 9.23
CA LEU A 225 -8.24 2.93 7.93
C LEU A 225 -9.44 2.10 7.45
N GLY A 226 -9.75 0.99 8.12
CA GLY A 226 -10.85 0.11 7.77
C GLY A 226 -10.56 -0.79 6.56
N VAL A 227 -9.34 -0.79 6.03
CA VAL A 227 -8.96 -1.56 4.84
C VAL A 227 -9.12 -3.07 5.06
N LEU A 228 -8.83 -3.56 6.26
CA LEU A 228 -8.89 -4.99 6.59
C LEU A 228 -10.32 -5.51 6.88
N LYS A 229 -11.35 -4.68 6.66
CA LYS A 229 -12.74 -5.13 6.75
C LYS A 229 -13.14 -5.91 5.50
N PRO A 230 -14.09 -6.87 5.62
CA PRO A 230 -14.64 -7.55 4.47
C PRO A 230 -15.26 -6.59 3.45
N GLY A 231 -14.99 -6.82 2.17
CA GLY A 231 -15.45 -5.97 1.08
C GLY A 231 -15.11 -6.59 -0.28
N LEU A 232 -14.28 -5.94 -1.08
CA LEU A 232 -13.82 -6.46 -2.37
C LEU A 232 -12.85 -7.62 -2.15
N ASN A 233 -13.10 -8.74 -2.81
CA ASN A 233 -12.22 -9.90 -2.74
C ASN A 233 -10.98 -9.71 -3.61
N TYR A 234 -9.86 -10.28 -3.17
CA TYR A 234 -8.68 -10.44 -4.01
C TYR A 234 -9.07 -11.14 -5.32
N PRO A 235 -8.75 -10.55 -6.49
CA PRO A 235 -9.26 -11.02 -7.78
C PRO A 235 -8.73 -12.39 -8.20
N GLY A 236 -7.61 -12.82 -7.65
CA GLY A 236 -6.88 -14.01 -8.08
C GLY A 236 -5.96 -13.74 -9.28
N ALA A 237 -4.84 -14.46 -9.32
CA ALA A 237 -3.79 -14.27 -10.32
C ALA A 237 -4.32 -14.37 -11.76
N MET A 238 -5.23 -15.30 -12.07
CA MET A 238 -5.77 -15.47 -13.43
C MET A 238 -6.49 -14.22 -13.97
N LYS A 239 -7.24 -13.50 -13.12
CA LYS A 239 -7.94 -12.26 -13.54
C LYS A 239 -6.95 -11.13 -13.74
N VAL A 240 -5.95 -11.02 -12.86
CA VAL A 240 -4.87 -10.03 -13.01
C VAL A 240 -4.09 -10.30 -14.29
N ASP A 241 -3.68 -11.53 -14.54
CA ASP A 241 -2.96 -11.95 -15.75
C ASP A 241 -3.78 -11.69 -17.03
N ALA A 242 -5.09 -11.81 -16.98
CA ALA A 242 -5.95 -11.50 -18.14
C ALA A 242 -5.85 -10.01 -18.50
N ILE A 243 -5.85 -9.10 -17.53
CA ILE A 243 -5.62 -7.66 -17.76
C ILE A 243 -4.22 -7.42 -18.34
N LEU A 244 -3.22 -8.07 -17.78
CA LEU A 244 -1.82 -7.86 -18.17
C LEU A 244 -1.49 -8.39 -19.56
N ARG A 245 -2.06 -9.54 -19.96
CA ARG A 245 -1.86 -10.16 -21.29
C ARG A 245 -2.52 -9.39 -22.41
N ASN A 246 -3.64 -8.75 -22.17
CA ASN A 246 -4.35 -7.93 -23.16
C ASN A 246 -3.73 -6.54 -23.37
N SER A 247 -2.59 -6.27 -22.73
CA SER A 247 -1.88 -5.02 -22.91
C SER A 247 -0.95 -5.09 -24.13
N VAL A 248 -1.05 -4.08 -25.00
CA VAL A 248 -0.13 -3.89 -26.13
C VAL A 248 1.26 -3.44 -25.65
N ASP A 249 1.45 -3.29 -24.36
CA ASP A 249 2.62 -2.69 -23.74
C ASP A 249 3.65 -3.77 -23.42
N HIS A 250 4.65 -3.89 -24.26
CA HIS A 250 5.74 -4.85 -24.10
C HIS A 250 6.59 -4.60 -22.85
N ASP A 251 6.59 -3.38 -22.30
CA ASP A 251 7.36 -3.03 -21.11
C ASP A 251 6.76 -3.59 -19.81
N VAL A 252 5.45 -3.88 -19.77
CA VAL A 252 4.80 -4.50 -18.62
C VAL A 252 5.21 -5.96 -18.42
N SER A 253 5.68 -6.62 -19.49
CA SER A 253 6.16 -8.00 -19.44
C SER A 253 7.58 -8.14 -18.87
N ALA A 254 8.33 -7.07 -18.81
CA ALA A 254 9.69 -7.00 -18.28
C ALA A 254 9.74 -6.76 -16.76
N GLY A 255 8.66 -7.09 -16.04
CA GLY A 255 8.60 -7.01 -14.59
C GLY A 255 9.83 -7.66 -13.96
N VAL A 256 10.47 -6.94 -13.04
CA VAL A 256 11.63 -7.44 -12.30
C VAL A 256 11.23 -8.75 -11.66
N SER A 257 11.70 -9.83 -12.24
CA SER A 257 11.48 -11.16 -11.71
C SER A 257 12.22 -11.26 -10.37
N LEU A 258 11.49 -11.32 -9.27
CA LEU A 258 12.03 -11.77 -7.98
C LEU A 258 12.50 -13.25 -8.04
N ARG A 259 12.48 -13.85 -9.24
CA ARG A 259 12.75 -15.27 -9.50
C ARG A 259 14.23 -15.60 -9.66
N HIS A 260 15.16 -14.70 -9.33
CA HIS A 260 16.57 -15.06 -9.41
C HIS A 260 17.16 -15.30 -8.02
N PRO A 261 17.89 -16.42 -7.89
CA PRO A 261 18.35 -17.00 -6.64
C PRO A 261 19.33 -16.15 -5.87
#